data_ad336445cac4fa8d312a528ebb22ed28
#
_entry.id   ad336445cac4fa8d312a528ebb22ed28
#
_cell.length_a   1.000
_cell.length_b   1.000
_cell.length_c   1.000
_cell.angle_alpha   90.00
_cell.angle_beta   90.00
_cell.angle_gamma   90.00
#
_symmetry.space_group_name_H-M   'P 1'
#
loop_
_entity.id
_entity.type
_entity.pdbx_description
1 polymer ?
#
loop_
_entity_poly.entity_id
_entity_poly.type
_entity_poly.pdbx_seq_one_letter_code
_entity_poly.pdbx_strand_id
1 'polypeptide(L)'
;MKNAKNMLMHALSFSVLLGLSSTSFADLVINSSGGVGQAALSWSSADASQLLNDDSIEDDGEEVSPQGSTTLTTTIRPSSSVAAASSNKAVQIFDTNSYSSQPSVNARAALVMDAKTGEVLYSKNTNTSMPIASITKLMTGVITADARLNMSEDITLQQIDFAGAGGKNSSSTLKVGDTMNRAEMLLVALMKSENPAAAALARTYPGGRQAFIAAMNTKARQLGMTSTHYAESTGLDPRNVSSARDLGILVSASSQYGLIRQFSTTAHYDFNLGYRVLKSNNTNALVRNGGWNINISKTGYINEAGRCVVMHATVNNRPAVVVLLGASTSQARTNDATNLLNWVSHLPKRI
;
A
#
# COMPACT_ATOMS: atom_id res chain seq x y z
N MET A 1 -41.33 -63.55 0.40
CA MET A 1 -42.71 -63.21 0.81
C MET A 1 -42.71 -61.78 1.35
N LYS A 2 -43.26 -60.82 0.57
CA LYS A 2 -44.31 -59.88 0.97
C LYS A 2 -43.87 -58.88 2.08
N ASN A 3 -43.98 -57.58 2.05
CA ASN A 3 -44.70 -56.52 1.26
C ASN A 3 -44.08 -55.21 1.68
N ALA A 4 -43.75 -54.26 0.89
CA ALA A 4 -44.51 -53.18 0.20
C ALA A 4 -45.26 -52.19 1.11
N LYS A 5 -44.98 -50.88 0.83
CA LYS A 5 -45.83 -49.66 1.03
C LYS A 5 -45.73 -48.99 2.40
N ASN A 6 -45.53 -47.70 2.56
CA ASN A 6 -46.16 -46.56 1.89
C ASN A 6 -45.37 -45.24 2.18
N MET A 7 -45.27 -44.48 1.19
CA MET A 7 -45.14 -43.06 0.95
C MET A 7 -46.03 -42.18 1.86
N LEU A 8 -45.48 -41.12 2.46
CA LEU A 8 -46.25 -39.91 2.73
C LEU A 8 -45.32 -38.68 2.67
N MET A 9 -45.58 -37.82 1.67
CA MET A 9 -45.04 -36.47 1.51
C MET A 9 -45.59 -35.56 2.63
N HIS A 10 -44.71 -34.80 3.26
CA HIS A 10 -45.11 -33.55 3.91
C HIS A 10 -44.21 -32.42 3.40
N ALA A 11 -44.85 -31.56 2.63
CA ALA A 11 -44.34 -30.25 2.29
C ALA A 11 -44.31 -29.37 3.53
N LEU A 12 -43.16 -28.85 3.90
CA LEU A 12 -43.05 -27.77 4.88
C LEU A 12 -42.49 -26.54 4.17
N SER A 13 -43.36 -25.55 4.07
CA SER A 13 -43.07 -24.18 3.67
C SER A 13 -42.01 -23.58 4.58
N PHE A 14 -40.88 -23.18 4.03
CA PHE A 14 -39.92 -22.35 4.75
C PHE A 14 -40.16 -20.88 4.37
N SER A 15 -40.74 -20.15 5.31
CA SER A 15 -40.81 -18.69 5.27
C SER A 15 -39.42 -18.13 5.47
N VAL A 16 -38.90 -17.43 4.45
CA VAL A 16 -37.66 -16.67 4.56
C VAL A 16 -37.95 -15.41 5.36
N LEU A 17 -37.46 -15.37 6.59
CA LEU A 17 -37.40 -14.17 7.41
C LEU A 17 -36.08 -13.46 7.04
N LEU A 18 -36.18 -12.39 6.29
CA LEU A 18 -35.07 -11.46 6.06
C LEU A 18 -34.79 -10.74 7.40
N GLY A 19 -33.79 -11.24 8.11
CA GLY A 19 -33.17 -10.55 9.23
C GLY A 19 -32.09 -9.65 8.67
N LEU A 20 -32.33 -8.34 8.66
CA LEU A 20 -31.29 -7.32 8.49
C LEU A 20 -30.30 -7.41 9.67
N SER A 21 -29.20 -8.09 9.50
CA SER A 21 -28.09 -8.02 10.44
C SER A 21 -27.23 -6.82 10.05
N SER A 22 -27.36 -5.74 10.84
CA SER A 22 -26.38 -4.66 10.87
C SER A 22 -25.00 -5.27 11.19
N THR A 23 -24.10 -5.26 10.21
CA THR A 23 -22.69 -5.59 10.42
C THR A 23 -22.09 -4.49 11.28
N SER A 24 -21.94 -4.77 12.57
CA SER A 24 -21.10 -3.94 13.43
C SER A 24 -19.66 -4.14 12.98
N PHE A 25 -19.03 -3.05 12.53
CA PHE A 25 -17.58 -2.98 12.39
C PHE A 25 -16.96 -3.34 13.74
N ALA A 26 -16.20 -4.42 13.79
CA ALA A 26 -15.35 -4.70 14.92
C ALA A 26 -14.24 -3.66 14.93
N ASP A 27 -14.44 -2.57 15.67
CA ASP A 27 -13.38 -1.66 16.06
C ASP A 27 -12.35 -2.46 16.85
N LEU A 28 -11.20 -2.73 16.25
CA LEU A 28 -10.03 -3.19 16.96
C LEU A 28 -9.54 -2.01 17.83
N VAL A 29 -10.14 -1.84 18.98
CA VAL A 29 -9.75 -0.82 19.95
C VAL A 29 -8.41 -1.25 20.53
N ILE A 30 -7.32 -0.67 20.05
CA ILE A 30 -6.05 -0.67 20.78
C ILE A 30 -6.25 0.24 21.97
N ASN A 31 -6.66 -0.33 23.10
CA ASN A 31 -6.78 0.40 24.37
C ASN A 31 -5.40 0.84 24.85
N SER A 32 -5.06 2.09 24.63
CA SER A 32 -3.87 2.76 25.18
C SER A 32 -4.21 3.48 26.49
N SER A 33 -4.87 2.82 27.44
CA SER A 33 -5.04 3.38 28.78
C SER A 33 -4.61 2.37 29.84
N GLY A 34 -3.44 2.61 30.41
CA GLY A 34 -2.96 2.33 31.76
C GLY A 34 -3.38 1.01 32.39
N GLY A 35 -2.49 0.01 32.36
CA GLY A 35 -2.58 -1.20 33.18
C GLY A 35 -1.74 -2.31 32.57
N VAL A 36 -0.81 -2.84 33.34
CA VAL A 36 0.10 -3.93 32.98
C VAL A 36 -0.71 -5.18 32.67
N GLY A 37 -1.07 -5.36 31.41
CA GLY A 37 -1.76 -6.53 30.87
C GLY A 37 -1.61 -6.52 29.37
N GLN A 38 -0.59 -7.22 28.86
CA GLN A 38 -0.30 -7.31 27.43
C GLN A 38 -1.38 -8.14 26.74
N ALA A 39 -2.20 -7.49 25.92
CA ALA A 39 -2.95 -8.20 24.91
C ALA A 39 -1.99 -8.57 23.77
N ALA A 40 -1.57 -9.83 23.68
CA ALA A 40 -1.03 -10.36 22.47
C ALA A 40 -2.08 -10.20 21.35
N LEU A 41 -1.67 -9.81 20.14
CA LEU A 41 -2.57 -9.85 18.98
C LEU A 41 -3.05 -11.29 18.80
N SER A 42 -4.23 -11.61 19.31
CA SER A 42 -4.88 -12.89 19.05
C SER A 42 -5.64 -12.77 17.73
N TRP A 43 -5.08 -13.33 16.68
CA TRP A 43 -5.74 -13.40 15.38
C TRP A 43 -6.56 -14.68 15.31
N SER A 44 -7.86 -14.54 15.12
CA SER A 44 -8.64 -15.67 14.61
C SER A 44 -8.37 -15.80 13.09
N SER A 45 -8.49 -17.00 12.55
CA SER A 45 -8.41 -17.20 11.10
C SER A 45 -9.49 -16.42 10.33
N ALA A 46 -10.59 -16.09 11.00
CA ALA A 46 -11.70 -15.27 10.48
C ALA A 46 -11.25 -13.80 10.36
N ASP A 47 -10.60 -13.23 11.39
CA ASP A 47 -10.12 -11.83 11.38
C ASP A 47 -9.06 -11.60 10.31
N ALA A 48 -8.14 -12.56 10.16
CA ALA A 48 -7.13 -12.52 9.10
C ALA A 48 -7.75 -12.59 7.71
N SER A 49 -8.78 -13.42 7.52
CA SER A 49 -9.49 -13.56 6.24
C SER A 49 -10.28 -12.30 5.89
N GLN A 50 -10.89 -11.64 6.87
CA GLN A 50 -11.64 -10.40 6.67
C GLN A 50 -10.72 -9.23 6.26
N LEU A 51 -9.53 -9.11 6.87
CA LEU A 51 -8.54 -8.09 6.51
C LEU A 51 -7.82 -8.35 5.18
N LEU A 52 -7.83 -9.60 4.71
CA LEU A 52 -7.28 -9.99 3.41
C LEU A 52 -8.25 -9.74 2.25
N ASN A 53 -9.56 -9.76 2.52
CA ASN A 53 -10.64 -9.68 1.52
C ASN A 53 -11.55 -8.46 1.79
N ASP A 54 -10.99 -7.29 2.08
CA ASP A 54 -11.79 -6.07 2.23
C ASP A 54 -12.30 -5.59 0.85
N ASP A 55 -13.37 -6.22 0.38
CA ASP A 55 -14.08 -5.91 -0.86
C ASP A 55 -15.09 -4.75 -0.70
N SER A 56 -15.03 -3.97 0.39
CA SER A 56 -15.93 -2.86 0.64
C SER A 56 -15.55 -1.58 -0.13
N ILE A 57 -15.41 -1.70 -1.45
CA ILE A 57 -15.61 -0.58 -2.37
C ILE A 57 -16.91 -0.90 -3.09
N GLU A 58 -18.01 -0.33 -2.62
CA GLU A 58 -19.25 -0.29 -3.38
C GLU A 58 -18.99 0.46 -4.68
N ASP A 59 -18.93 -0.31 -5.77
CA ASP A 59 -18.93 0.20 -7.13
C ASP A 59 -20.39 0.52 -7.47
N ASP A 60 -20.77 1.79 -7.38
CA ASP A 60 -22.04 2.30 -7.91
C ASP A 60 -21.98 2.29 -9.45
N GLY A 61 -21.86 1.10 -10.01
CA GLY A 61 -21.87 0.86 -11.45
C GLY A 61 -23.30 0.93 -12.01
N GLU A 62 -23.68 2.06 -12.55
CA GLU A 62 -24.80 2.16 -13.49
C GLU A 62 -24.51 1.31 -14.73
N GLU A 63 -25.28 0.26 -14.91
CA GLU A 63 -25.26 -0.59 -16.13
C GLU A 63 -25.73 0.22 -17.34
N VAL A 64 -24.81 0.61 -18.22
CA VAL A 64 -25.14 1.12 -19.55
C VAL A 64 -24.91 0.01 -20.57
N SER A 65 -26.02 -0.52 -21.09
CA SER A 65 -26.05 -1.48 -22.21
C SER A 65 -25.42 -0.91 -23.48
N PRO A 66 -24.69 -1.70 -24.26
CA PRO A 66 -24.11 -1.23 -25.51
C PRO A 66 -25.10 -1.37 -26.68
N GLN A 67 -25.56 -0.25 -27.21
CA GLN A 67 -26.13 -0.22 -28.55
C GLN A 67 -25.61 0.98 -29.35
N GLY A 68 -25.09 0.71 -30.57
CA GLY A 68 -25.01 1.66 -31.64
C GLY A 68 -23.62 2.10 -32.09
N SER A 69 -23.02 1.31 -32.98
CA SER A 69 -21.96 1.73 -33.89
C SER A 69 -22.47 2.87 -34.81
N THR A 70 -21.81 4.03 -34.78
CA THR A 70 -21.94 5.03 -35.85
C THR A 70 -20.58 5.61 -36.17
N THR A 71 -20.09 5.27 -37.34
CA THR A 71 -18.88 5.80 -37.98
C THR A 71 -19.13 7.24 -38.41
N LEU A 72 -18.38 8.19 -37.90
CA LEU A 72 -18.35 9.57 -38.40
C LEU A 72 -17.04 9.85 -39.12
N THR A 73 -17.13 9.93 -40.43
CA THR A 73 -16.09 10.39 -41.35
C THR A 73 -16.06 11.91 -41.33
N THR A 74 -14.95 12.51 -40.91
CA THR A 74 -14.76 13.96 -40.93
C THR A 74 -13.97 14.35 -42.17
N THR A 75 -14.62 15.05 -43.10
CA THR A 75 -14.02 15.67 -44.29
C THR A 75 -13.62 17.11 -43.94
N ILE A 76 -12.35 17.45 -44.12
CA ILE A 76 -11.82 18.79 -43.94
C ILE A 76 -11.98 19.54 -45.29
N ARG A 77 -12.60 20.74 -45.29
CA ARG A 77 -12.46 21.71 -46.35
C ARG A 77 -12.14 23.07 -45.75
N PRO A 78 -11.20 23.86 -46.32
CA PRO A 78 -10.92 25.23 -45.89
C PRO A 78 -11.73 26.21 -46.72
N SER A 79 -12.21 27.33 -46.09
CA SER A 79 -12.62 28.51 -46.80
C SER A 79 -12.57 29.76 -45.91
N SER A 80 -11.63 30.64 -46.28
CA SER A 80 -11.61 32.11 -46.40
C SER A 80 -12.53 32.98 -45.55
N SER A 81 -11.88 33.88 -44.83
CA SER A 81 -12.07 35.31 -44.54
C SER A 81 -13.43 35.98 -44.80
N VAL A 82 -13.98 36.60 -43.75
CA VAL A 82 -14.61 37.92 -43.78
C VAL A 82 -14.41 38.66 -42.46
N ALA A 83 -14.13 39.97 -42.55
CA ALA A 83 -13.77 40.87 -41.48
C ALA A 83 -14.96 41.48 -40.74
N ALA A 84 -14.66 41.95 -39.51
CA ALA A 84 -15.16 43.06 -38.76
C ALA A 84 -16.64 43.11 -38.29
N ALA A 85 -16.75 43.08 -36.96
CA ALA A 85 -17.45 44.15 -36.21
C ALA A 85 -17.08 44.04 -34.71
N SER A 86 -16.54 45.08 -34.17
CA SER A 86 -16.17 45.28 -32.78
C SER A 86 -17.42 45.37 -31.89
N SER A 87 -17.48 44.58 -30.85
CA SER A 87 -18.17 44.94 -29.62
C SER A 87 -17.28 44.50 -28.44
N ASN A 88 -16.66 45.50 -27.80
CA ASN A 88 -15.88 45.34 -26.58
C ASN A 88 -16.79 44.86 -25.45
N LYS A 89 -16.89 43.53 -25.27
CA LYS A 89 -17.21 42.93 -24.00
C LYS A 89 -15.87 42.43 -23.46
N ALA A 90 -15.37 43.13 -22.43
CA ALA A 90 -14.22 42.66 -21.66
C ALA A 90 -14.52 41.25 -21.18
N VAL A 91 -13.98 40.27 -21.88
CA VAL A 91 -13.84 38.93 -21.37
C VAL A 91 -12.86 39.07 -20.23
N GLN A 92 -13.34 38.98 -19.00
CA GLN A 92 -12.48 38.76 -17.86
C GLN A 92 -11.80 37.41 -18.12
N ILE A 93 -10.57 37.47 -18.58
CA ILE A 93 -9.66 36.35 -18.59
C ILE A 93 -9.43 36.08 -17.10
N PHE A 94 -10.14 35.09 -16.56
CA PHE A 94 -9.77 34.53 -15.28
C PHE A 94 -8.34 34.02 -15.45
N ASP A 95 -7.43 34.72 -14.80
CA ASP A 95 -6.03 34.38 -14.75
C ASP A 95 -5.93 32.98 -14.13
N THR A 96 -5.82 31.94 -14.97
CA THR A 96 -5.68 30.52 -14.57
C THR A 96 -4.30 30.24 -13.97
N ASN A 97 -3.49 31.28 -13.72
CA ASN A 97 -2.14 31.21 -13.18
C ASN A 97 -2.05 31.24 -11.64
N SER A 98 -3.16 31.03 -10.93
CA SER A 98 -3.13 30.92 -9.46
C SER A 98 -2.98 29.47 -8.95
N TYR A 99 -2.49 28.55 -9.77
CA TYR A 99 -2.02 27.27 -9.26
C TYR A 99 -0.71 27.53 -8.52
N SER A 100 -0.68 27.25 -7.22
CA SER A 100 0.55 27.31 -6.43
C SER A 100 1.65 26.58 -7.20
N SER A 101 2.78 27.26 -7.44
CA SER A 101 3.92 26.70 -8.16
C SER A 101 4.27 25.32 -7.59
N GLN A 102 4.56 24.34 -8.46
CA GLN A 102 4.94 23.01 -8.01
C GLN A 102 6.13 23.08 -7.04
N PRO A 103 6.09 22.37 -5.91
CA PRO A 103 7.16 22.44 -4.92
C PRO A 103 8.45 21.85 -5.48
N SER A 104 9.58 22.46 -5.14
CA SER A 104 10.89 21.83 -5.34
C SER A 104 11.11 20.76 -4.28
N VAL A 105 11.64 19.61 -4.68
CA VAL A 105 11.98 18.50 -3.80
C VAL A 105 13.47 18.12 -3.89
N ASN A 106 14.05 17.73 -2.76
CA ASN A 106 15.44 17.25 -2.65
C ASN A 106 15.59 15.84 -3.25
N ALA A 107 14.55 15.00 -3.18
CA ALA A 107 14.57 13.64 -3.69
C ALA A 107 15.01 13.60 -5.17
N ARG A 108 15.80 12.57 -5.55
CA ARG A 108 16.30 12.36 -6.93
C ARG A 108 15.17 12.03 -7.90
N ALA A 109 14.17 11.24 -7.44
CA ALA A 109 12.96 10.97 -8.18
C ALA A 109 11.74 11.15 -7.26
N ALA A 110 10.65 11.69 -7.82
CA ALA A 110 9.42 11.94 -7.07
C ALA A 110 8.19 11.81 -7.96
N LEU A 111 7.10 11.28 -7.38
CA LEU A 111 5.80 11.16 -8.00
C LEU A 111 4.73 11.56 -6.99
N VAL A 112 3.74 12.36 -7.44
CA VAL A 112 2.43 12.42 -6.81
C VAL A 112 1.40 12.00 -7.84
N MET A 113 0.55 11.07 -7.47
CA MET A 113 -0.51 10.54 -8.32
C MET A 113 -1.83 10.56 -7.56
N ASP A 114 -2.90 10.95 -8.21
CA ASP A 114 -4.26 10.75 -7.70
C ASP A 114 -4.56 9.25 -7.68
N ALA A 115 -4.80 8.71 -6.50
CA ALA A 115 -4.93 7.25 -6.34
C ALA A 115 -6.24 6.70 -6.94
N LYS A 116 -7.27 7.55 -7.11
CA LYS A 116 -8.56 7.14 -7.70
C LYS A 116 -8.51 7.12 -9.23
N THR A 117 -7.81 8.07 -9.85
CA THR A 117 -7.83 8.24 -11.32
C THR A 117 -6.54 7.80 -12.00
N GLY A 118 -5.44 7.62 -11.24
CA GLY A 118 -4.12 7.36 -11.79
C GLY A 118 -3.45 8.59 -12.43
N GLU A 119 -4.07 9.77 -12.35
CA GLU A 119 -3.51 10.99 -12.91
C GLU A 119 -2.24 11.41 -12.17
N VAL A 120 -1.19 11.69 -12.93
CA VAL A 120 0.08 12.19 -12.40
C VAL A 120 -0.05 13.69 -12.15
N LEU A 121 -0.01 14.09 -10.88
CA LEU A 121 -0.10 15.47 -10.42
C LEU A 121 1.27 16.15 -10.34
N TYR A 122 2.29 15.39 -9.94
CA TYR A 122 3.67 15.84 -9.83
C TYR A 122 4.63 14.76 -10.34
N SER A 123 5.64 15.12 -11.09
CA SER A 123 6.63 14.18 -11.60
C SER A 123 8.03 14.77 -11.65
N LYS A 124 9.02 13.98 -11.15
CA LYS A 124 10.45 14.23 -11.27
C LYS A 124 11.15 12.90 -11.47
N ASN A 125 11.79 12.69 -12.62
CA ASN A 125 12.54 11.47 -12.94
C ASN A 125 11.76 10.15 -12.68
N THR A 126 10.46 10.13 -12.97
CA THR A 126 9.53 9.07 -12.52
C THR A 126 9.79 7.72 -13.15
N ASN A 127 10.44 7.66 -14.32
CA ASN A 127 10.72 6.41 -15.04
C ASN A 127 12.13 5.87 -14.78
N THR A 128 12.97 6.58 -14.02
CA THR A 128 14.33 6.15 -13.71
C THR A 128 14.32 5.00 -12.72
N SER A 129 14.84 3.84 -13.14
CA SER A 129 15.07 2.71 -12.25
C SER A 129 16.26 2.97 -11.34
N MET A 130 16.07 2.76 -10.04
CA MET A 130 17.08 2.98 -9.02
C MET A 130 16.88 2.07 -7.81
N PRO A 131 17.91 1.83 -6.97
CA PRO A 131 17.75 1.06 -5.75
C PRO A 131 16.67 1.67 -4.85
N ILE A 132 15.84 0.81 -4.25
CA ILE A 132 14.65 1.24 -3.48
C ILE A 132 14.74 0.92 -1.99
N ALA A 133 15.80 0.26 -1.57
CA ALA A 133 16.00 -0.13 -0.17
C ALA A 133 14.76 -0.85 0.39
N SER A 134 14.43 -0.61 1.66
CA SER A 134 13.32 -1.26 2.36
C SER A 134 11.91 -0.92 1.85
N ILE A 135 11.76 -0.10 0.80
CA ILE A 135 10.47 0.00 0.08
C ILE A 135 10.07 -1.39 -0.47
N THR A 136 11.06 -2.24 -0.78
CA THR A 136 10.91 -3.67 -1.11
C THR A 136 9.92 -4.40 -0.19
N LYS A 137 9.91 -4.07 1.12
CA LYS A 137 9.05 -4.75 2.10
C LYS A 137 7.55 -4.53 1.87
N LEU A 138 7.17 -3.53 1.09
CA LEU A 138 5.79 -3.39 0.68
C LEU A 138 5.36 -4.55 -0.24
N MET A 139 6.20 -4.92 -1.22
CA MET A 139 5.97 -6.12 -2.04
C MET A 139 6.06 -7.41 -1.21
N THR A 140 6.97 -7.47 -0.23
CA THR A 140 7.02 -8.59 0.73
C THR A 140 5.69 -8.74 1.47
N GLY A 141 5.07 -7.64 1.90
CA GLY A 141 3.74 -7.63 2.50
C GLY A 141 2.66 -8.14 1.55
N VAL A 142 2.65 -7.69 0.30
CA VAL A 142 1.70 -8.13 -0.74
C VAL A 142 1.80 -9.64 -0.95
N ILE A 143 3.02 -10.18 -1.14
CA ILE A 143 3.21 -11.62 -1.37
C ILE A 143 2.84 -12.44 -0.13
N THR A 144 3.14 -11.93 1.07
CA THR A 144 2.73 -12.60 2.33
C THR A 144 1.20 -12.65 2.46
N ALA A 145 0.50 -11.57 2.11
CA ALA A 145 -0.95 -11.52 2.12
C ALA A 145 -1.59 -12.42 1.05
N ASP A 146 -1.07 -12.38 -0.19
CA ASP A 146 -1.55 -13.22 -1.29
C ASP A 146 -1.38 -14.72 -1.02
N ALA A 147 -0.39 -15.11 -0.23
CA ALA A 147 -0.15 -16.50 0.12
C ALA A 147 -1.25 -17.11 1.01
N ARG A 148 -2.05 -16.30 1.68
CA ARG A 148 -3.15 -16.71 2.58
C ARG A 148 -2.73 -17.79 3.60
N LEU A 149 -1.49 -17.70 4.08
CA LEU A 149 -0.96 -18.60 5.11
C LEU A 149 -1.55 -18.26 6.48
N ASN A 150 -1.51 -19.23 7.39
CA ASN A 150 -1.95 -18.99 8.77
C ASN A 150 -1.15 -17.85 9.42
N MET A 151 -1.81 -16.74 9.70
CA MET A 151 -1.20 -15.57 10.31
C MET A 151 -0.89 -15.74 11.80
N SER A 152 -1.51 -16.72 12.46
CA SER A 152 -1.22 -17.09 13.85
C SER A 152 -0.11 -18.12 13.99
N GLU A 153 0.49 -18.59 12.88
CA GLU A 153 1.61 -19.53 12.92
C GLU A 153 2.86 -18.85 13.47
N ASP A 154 3.45 -19.44 14.50
CA ASP A 154 4.68 -18.95 15.10
C ASP A 154 5.90 -19.15 14.19
N ILE A 155 6.67 -18.09 14.02
CA ILE A 155 7.91 -18.07 13.26
C ILE A 155 9.06 -17.72 14.20
N THR A 156 10.01 -18.63 14.35
CA THR A 156 11.26 -18.40 15.08
C THR A 156 12.33 -17.89 14.13
N LEU A 157 12.97 -16.78 14.47
CA LEU A 157 14.09 -16.21 13.72
C LEU A 157 15.32 -17.11 13.81
N GLN A 158 15.92 -17.38 12.67
CA GLN A 158 17.11 -18.22 12.52
C GLN A 158 18.32 -17.35 12.11
N GLN A 159 19.54 -17.86 12.33
CA GLN A 159 20.77 -17.15 11.94
C GLN A 159 20.76 -16.73 10.45
N ILE A 160 20.18 -17.55 9.60
CA ILE A 160 20.07 -17.28 8.15
C ILE A 160 19.19 -16.05 7.84
N ASP A 161 18.26 -15.65 8.73
CA ASP A 161 17.40 -14.49 8.54
C ASP A 161 18.15 -13.17 8.76
N PHE A 162 19.29 -13.23 9.45
CA PHE A 162 20.19 -12.10 9.69
C PHE A 162 21.32 -11.98 8.64
N ALA A 163 21.45 -12.97 7.77
CA ALA A 163 22.40 -12.92 6.66
C ALA A 163 21.86 -11.96 5.58
N GLY A 164 22.27 -10.70 5.65
CA GLY A 164 21.96 -9.71 4.62
C GLY A 164 22.65 -10.03 3.28
N ALA A 165 22.12 -9.49 2.19
CA ALA A 165 22.73 -9.60 0.88
C ALA A 165 24.16 -9.06 0.90
N GLY A 166 25.11 -9.85 0.39
CA GLY A 166 26.52 -9.49 0.37
C GLY A 166 27.19 -9.36 1.74
N GLY A 167 26.65 -10.02 2.77
CA GLY A 167 27.23 -10.00 4.13
C GLY A 167 26.99 -8.70 4.89
N LYS A 168 26.18 -7.80 4.36
CA LYS A 168 25.80 -6.56 5.06
C LYS A 168 24.89 -6.91 6.24
N ASN A 169 25.43 -6.87 7.44
CA ASN A 169 24.65 -6.95 8.68
C ASN A 169 23.87 -5.64 8.81
N SER A 170 22.55 -5.71 8.75
CA SER A 170 21.72 -4.59 9.18
C SER A 170 21.67 -4.59 10.71
N SER A 171 21.75 -3.40 11.31
CA SER A 171 21.42 -3.24 12.72
C SER A 171 19.95 -3.66 12.92
N SER A 172 19.71 -4.75 13.62
CA SER A 172 18.38 -5.22 13.99
C SER A 172 18.23 -5.19 15.50
N THR A 173 17.03 -4.92 15.97
CA THR A 173 16.67 -5.04 17.38
C THR A 173 16.17 -6.44 17.72
N LEU A 174 15.90 -7.26 16.71
CA LEU A 174 15.57 -8.67 16.82
C LEU A 174 16.83 -9.52 17.02
N LYS A 175 16.68 -10.70 17.58
CA LYS A 175 17.75 -11.67 17.83
C LYS A 175 17.38 -13.03 17.28
N VAL A 176 18.39 -13.85 17.01
CA VAL A 176 18.20 -15.26 16.70
C VAL A 176 17.48 -15.93 17.89
N GLY A 177 16.43 -16.70 17.59
CA GLY A 177 15.58 -17.33 18.59
C GLY A 177 14.35 -16.52 19.00
N ASP A 178 14.25 -15.22 18.64
CA ASP A 178 13.01 -14.46 18.83
C ASP A 178 11.89 -15.14 18.03
N THR A 179 10.75 -15.36 18.69
CA THR A 179 9.57 -15.99 18.11
C THR A 179 8.39 -15.03 18.16
N MET A 180 7.70 -14.90 17.04
CA MET A 180 6.47 -14.12 16.88
C MET A 180 5.57 -14.85 15.89
N ASN A 181 4.26 -14.63 15.97
CA ASN A 181 3.39 -15.14 14.92
C ASN A 181 3.62 -14.41 13.58
N ARG A 182 3.13 -15.00 12.48
CA ARG A 182 3.33 -14.46 11.12
C ARG A 182 2.80 -13.02 10.97
N ALA A 183 1.68 -12.67 11.63
CA ALA A 183 1.13 -11.33 11.60
C ALA A 183 2.06 -10.32 12.28
N GLU A 184 2.60 -10.64 13.47
CA GLU A 184 3.56 -9.79 14.17
C GLU A 184 4.88 -9.68 13.41
N MET A 185 5.32 -10.77 12.76
CA MET A 185 6.48 -10.78 11.89
C MET A 185 6.30 -9.81 10.70
N LEU A 186 5.10 -9.79 10.10
CA LEU A 186 4.76 -8.85 9.04
C LEU A 186 4.62 -7.41 9.57
N LEU A 187 4.00 -7.23 10.74
CA LEU A 187 3.87 -5.93 11.40
C LEU A 187 5.23 -5.29 11.63
N VAL A 188 6.17 -6.02 12.26
CA VAL A 188 7.50 -5.47 12.55
C VAL A 188 8.32 -5.21 11.28
N ALA A 189 8.13 -6.01 10.23
CA ALA A 189 8.75 -5.79 8.92
C ALA A 189 8.24 -4.51 8.24
N LEU A 190 6.94 -4.21 8.33
CA LEU A 190 6.33 -3.04 7.69
C LEU A 190 6.53 -1.77 8.51
N MET A 191 6.20 -1.76 9.81
CA MET A 191 6.24 -0.56 10.63
C MET A 191 7.66 -0.14 11.03
N LYS A 192 8.47 -1.10 11.51
CA LYS A 192 9.83 -0.84 12.02
C LYS A 192 10.91 -1.15 10.98
N SER A 193 10.52 -1.81 9.87
CA SER A 193 11.45 -2.14 8.78
C SER A 193 12.50 -3.19 9.14
N GLU A 194 12.20 -4.14 10.05
CA GLU A 194 13.12 -5.19 10.47
C GLU A 194 13.42 -6.15 9.32
N ASN A 195 14.71 -6.28 8.98
CA ASN A 195 15.15 -7.13 7.88
C ASN A 195 15.05 -8.62 8.20
N PRO A 196 15.42 -9.09 9.42
CA PRO A 196 15.26 -10.51 9.76
C PRO A 196 13.81 -10.98 9.65
N ALA A 197 12.85 -10.11 10.01
CA ALA A 197 11.44 -10.44 9.89
C ALA A 197 11.01 -10.63 8.42
N ALA A 198 11.39 -9.72 7.53
CA ALA A 198 11.11 -9.85 6.10
C ALA A 198 11.81 -11.07 5.47
N ALA A 199 13.00 -11.41 5.95
CA ALA A 199 13.74 -12.61 5.52
C ALA A 199 13.07 -13.91 5.99
N ALA A 200 12.55 -13.94 7.23
CA ALA A 200 11.83 -15.08 7.80
C ALA A 200 10.49 -15.31 7.10
N LEU A 201 9.75 -14.26 6.75
CA LEU A 201 8.53 -14.38 5.95
C LEU A 201 8.80 -15.04 4.59
N ALA A 202 9.88 -14.66 3.92
CA ALA A 202 10.28 -15.28 2.66
C ALA A 202 10.78 -16.72 2.86
N ARG A 203 11.48 -17.02 3.95
CA ARG A 203 11.96 -18.37 4.26
C ARG A 203 10.81 -19.35 4.54
N THR A 204 9.77 -18.88 5.24
CA THR A 204 8.61 -19.70 5.63
C THR A 204 7.49 -19.72 4.59
N TYR A 205 7.72 -19.13 3.43
CA TYR A 205 6.82 -19.21 2.28
C TYR A 205 6.87 -20.61 1.65
N PRO A 206 5.77 -21.14 1.08
CA PRO A 206 5.80 -22.41 0.35
C PRO A 206 6.83 -22.40 -0.78
N GLY A 207 7.79 -23.33 -0.73
CA GLY A 207 8.93 -23.35 -1.66
C GLY A 207 10.09 -22.43 -1.25
N GLY A 208 10.00 -21.76 -0.09
CA GLY A 208 11.07 -21.01 0.52
C GLY A 208 11.41 -19.68 -0.20
N ARG A 209 12.58 -19.13 0.11
CA ARG A 209 13.02 -17.81 -0.36
C ARG A 209 13.01 -17.65 -1.88
N GLN A 210 13.43 -18.67 -2.62
CA GLN A 210 13.48 -18.61 -4.09
C GLN A 210 12.09 -18.50 -4.68
N ALA A 211 11.13 -19.28 -4.19
CA ALA A 211 9.74 -19.20 -4.62
C ALA A 211 9.12 -17.85 -4.25
N PHE A 212 9.43 -17.30 -3.07
CA PHE A 212 8.99 -15.99 -2.64
C PHE A 212 9.48 -14.88 -3.58
N ILE A 213 10.78 -14.86 -3.90
CA ILE A 213 11.37 -13.86 -4.81
C ILE A 213 10.78 -14.01 -6.22
N ALA A 214 10.57 -15.23 -6.69
CA ALA A 214 9.91 -15.49 -7.96
C ALA A 214 8.47 -14.93 -7.97
N ALA A 215 7.73 -15.09 -6.86
CA ALA A 215 6.39 -14.53 -6.68
C ALA A 215 6.42 -12.99 -6.68
N MET A 216 7.39 -12.34 -6.00
CA MET A 216 7.56 -10.88 -6.02
C MET A 216 7.74 -10.35 -7.44
N ASN A 217 8.63 -10.96 -8.24
CA ASN A 217 8.88 -10.56 -9.61
C ASN A 217 7.69 -10.87 -10.54
N THR A 218 6.97 -11.95 -10.28
CA THR A 218 5.75 -12.29 -11.02
C THR A 218 4.65 -11.27 -10.74
N LYS A 219 4.43 -10.89 -9.47
CA LYS A 219 3.48 -9.84 -9.08
C LYS A 219 3.85 -8.49 -9.71
N ALA A 220 5.13 -8.11 -9.71
CA ALA A 220 5.59 -6.90 -10.37
C ALA A 220 5.20 -6.88 -11.86
N ARG A 221 5.42 -7.98 -12.59
CA ARG A 221 4.99 -8.10 -14.00
C ARG A 221 3.47 -8.02 -14.16
N GLN A 222 2.71 -8.70 -13.30
CA GLN A 222 1.23 -8.66 -13.31
C GLN A 222 0.69 -7.27 -13.10
N LEU A 223 1.34 -6.46 -12.25
CA LEU A 223 1.00 -5.07 -12.00
C LEU A 223 1.50 -4.10 -13.09
N GLY A 224 2.25 -4.57 -14.10
CA GLY A 224 2.83 -3.72 -15.14
C GLY A 224 4.03 -2.88 -14.68
N MET A 225 4.72 -3.29 -13.61
CA MET A 225 5.91 -2.63 -13.06
C MET A 225 7.16 -3.00 -13.87
N THR A 226 7.31 -2.41 -15.05
CA THR A 226 8.30 -2.81 -16.06
C THR A 226 9.75 -2.41 -15.73
N SER A 227 9.92 -1.46 -14.82
CA SER A 227 11.22 -0.96 -14.36
C SER A 227 11.62 -1.53 -12.99
N THR A 228 10.97 -2.64 -12.56
CA THR A 228 11.11 -3.21 -11.22
C THR A 228 11.71 -4.61 -11.25
N HIS A 229 12.68 -4.83 -10.35
CA HIS A 229 13.27 -6.15 -10.12
C HIS A 229 13.56 -6.34 -8.63
N TYR A 230 13.24 -7.52 -8.12
CA TYR A 230 13.51 -7.96 -6.75
C TYR A 230 14.55 -9.09 -6.75
N ALA A 231 15.68 -8.88 -6.09
CA ALA A 231 16.71 -9.89 -5.84
C ALA A 231 16.51 -10.62 -4.49
N GLU A 232 15.82 -9.95 -3.53
CA GLU A 232 15.53 -10.51 -2.22
C GLU A 232 14.37 -9.76 -1.53
N SER A 233 13.95 -10.17 -0.32
CA SER A 233 12.73 -9.71 0.34
C SER A 233 12.89 -8.52 1.28
N THR A 234 14.14 -8.06 1.56
CA THR A 234 14.41 -7.04 2.60
C THR A 234 14.68 -5.64 2.05
N GLY A 235 15.30 -5.55 0.86
CA GLY A 235 15.78 -4.31 0.25
C GLY A 235 17.19 -3.91 0.69
N LEU A 236 17.96 -4.82 1.30
CA LEU A 236 19.38 -4.60 1.59
C LEU A 236 20.26 -4.72 0.34
N ASP A 237 19.84 -5.51 -0.62
CA ASP A 237 20.53 -5.68 -1.88
C ASP A 237 20.19 -4.53 -2.83
N PRO A 238 21.18 -3.74 -3.30
CA PRO A 238 20.96 -2.64 -4.23
C PRO A 238 20.41 -3.08 -5.59
N ARG A 239 20.42 -4.39 -5.91
CA ARG A 239 19.76 -4.95 -7.09
C ARG A 239 18.24 -4.99 -6.97
N ASN A 240 17.67 -4.73 -5.79
CA ASN A 240 16.25 -4.41 -5.64
C ASN A 240 16.03 -3.00 -6.18
N VAL A 241 15.54 -2.91 -7.40
CA VAL A 241 15.36 -1.66 -8.13
C VAL A 241 13.92 -1.45 -8.57
N SER A 242 13.50 -0.21 -8.65
CA SER A 242 12.20 0.19 -9.20
C SER A 242 12.24 1.66 -9.65
N SER A 243 11.21 2.10 -10.34
CA SER A 243 10.97 3.50 -10.66
C SER A 243 9.91 4.11 -9.75
N ALA A 244 9.87 5.44 -9.63
CA ALA A 244 8.83 6.11 -8.86
C ALA A 244 7.42 5.83 -9.43
N ARG A 245 7.30 5.67 -10.75
CA ARG A 245 6.05 5.28 -11.41
C ARG A 245 5.60 3.88 -10.98
N ASP A 246 6.48 2.90 -11.06
CA ASP A 246 6.16 1.52 -10.69
C ASP A 246 5.81 1.40 -9.20
N LEU A 247 6.52 2.14 -8.34
CA LEU A 247 6.18 2.19 -6.91
C LEU A 247 4.84 2.86 -6.65
N GLY A 248 4.43 3.83 -7.47
CA GLY A 248 3.08 4.38 -7.42
C GLY A 248 2.02 3.32 -7.66
N ILE A 249 2.24 2.44 -8.64
CA ILE A 249 1.37 1.28 -8.92
C ILE A 249 1.35 0.31 -7.73
N LEU A 250 2.52 -0.02 -7.17
CA LEU A 250 2.60 -0.92 -6.02
C LEU A 250 1.86 -0.36 -4.80
N VAL A 251 2.00 0.94 -4.52
CA VAL A 251 1.31 1.59 -3.39
C VAL A 251 -0.20 1.54 -3.57
N SER A 252 -0.70 1.82 -4.79
CA SER A 252 -2.13 1.72 -5.10
C SER A 252 -2.64 0.28 -4.95
N ALA A 253 -1.90 -0.72 -5.46
CA ALA A 253 -2.25 -2.12 -5.28
C ALA A 253 -2.23 -2.53 -3.79
N SER A 254 -1.23 -2.07 -3.02
CA SER A 254 -1.09 -2.39 -1.59
C SER A 254 -2.23 -1.81 -0.75
N SER A 255 -2.85 -0.71 -1.20
CA SER A 255 -3.96 -0.09 -0.48
C SER A 255 -5.25 -0.94 -0.47
N GLN A 256 -5.32 -1.98 -1.30
CA GLN A 256 -6.43 -2.94 -1.30
C GLN A 256 -6.33 -3.97 -0.16
N TYR A 257 -5.18 -4.10 0.51
CA TYR A 257 -4.97 -5.04 1.58
C TYR A 257 -5.14 -4.36 2.94
N GLY A 258 -6.23 -4.64 3.67
CA GLY A 258 -6.50 -4.11 5.01
C GLY A 258 -5.33 -4.32 5.97
N LEU A 259 -4.75 -5.52 5.94
CA LEU A 259 -3.59 -5.88 6.75
C LEU A 259 -2.37 -4.97 6.47
N ILE A 260 -2.08 -4.65 5.20
CA ILE A 260 -0.95 -3.79 4.83
C ILE A 260 -1.24 -2.34 5.24
N ARG A 261 -2.48 -1.85 5.05
CA ARG A 261 -2.87 -0.52 5.53
C ARG A 261 -2.61 -0.40 7.02
N GLN A 262 -3.15 -1.31 7.82
CA GLN A 262 -3.02 -1.29 9.27
C GLN A 262 -1.55 -1.39 9.71
N PHE A 263 -0.80 -2.37 9.23
CA PHE A 263 0.55 -2.65 9.71
C PHE A 263 1.56 -1.60 9.27
N SER A 264 1.44 -1.05 8.06
CA SER A 264 2.36 -0.02 7.59
C SER A 264 2.15 1.34 8.25
N THR A 265 0.99 1.57 8.88
CA THR A 265 0.62 2.83 9.53
C THR A 265 0.46 2.71 11.05
N THR A 266 0.74 1.56 11.64
CA THR A 266 0.85 1.41 13.10
C THR A 266 1.99 2.29 13.61
N ALA A 267 1.68 3.27 14.47
CA ALA A 267 2.64 4.26 14.95
C ALA A 267 3.61 3.65 15.99
N HIS A 268 3.07 2.87 16.92
CA HIS A 268 3.78 2.23 18.03
C HIS A 268 3.23 0.83 18.28
N TYR A 269 4.08 -0.12 18.62
CA TYR A 269 3.68 -1.45 19.04
C TYR A 269 4.72 -2.09 19.96
N ASP A 270 4.25 -2.78 21.00
CA ASP A 270 5.08 -3.50 21.96
C ASP A 270 4.99 -5.00 21.72
N PHE A 271 6.02 -5.58 21.10
CA PHE A 271 6.10 -7.02 20.80
C PHE A 271 6.50 -7.79 22.06
N ASN A 272 5.67 -8.73 22.48
CA ASN A 272 5.99 -9.64 23.57
C ASN A 272 6.75 -10.86 23.05
N LEU A 273 8.05 -10.92 23.30
CA LEU A 273 8.92 -12.03 22.89
C LEU A 273 9.07 -13.10 23.99
N GLY A 274 8.19 -13.12 24.99
CA GLY A 274 8.24 -14.00 26.13
C GLY A 274 9.25 -13.56 27.21
N TYR A 275 10.51 -13.47 26.86
CA TYR A 275 11.60 -13.10 27.79
C TYR A 275 11.89 -11.59 27.84
N ARG A 276 11.34 -10.81 26.91
CA ARG A 276 11.42 -9.34 26.84
C ARG A 276 10.26 -8.75 26.06
N VAL A 277 10.00 -7.47 26.28
CA VAL A 277 9.11 -6.66 25.46
C VAL A 277 9.95 -5.78 24.54
N LEU A 278 9.71 -5.86 23.24
CA LEU A 278 10.37 -5.03 22.24
C LEU A 278 9.48 -3.86 21.86
N LYS A 279 9.72 -2.69 22.49
CA LYS A 279 9.03 -1.46 22.13
C LYS A 279 9.48 -0.96 20.76
N SER A 280 8.55 -0.75 19.87
CA SER A 280 8.82 -0.41 18.48
C SER A 280 8.00 0.77 17.99
N ASN A 281 8.63 1.60 17.17
CA ASN A 281 8.02 2.77 16.57
C ASN A 281 8.08 2.67 15.04
N ASN A 282 7.08 3.22 14.36
CA ASN A 282 7.10 3.34 12.90
C ASN A 282 8.33 4.15 12.45
N THR A 283 8.90 3.78 11.31
CA THR A 283 10.05 4.49 10.74
C THR A 283 9.70 5.84 10.13
N ASN A 284 8.43 6.08 9.77
CA ASN A 284 7.96 7.35 9.23
C ASN A 284 7.49 8.29 10.35
N ALA A 285 8.15 9.45 10.48
CA ALA A 285 7.77 10.46 11.47
C ALA A 285 6.35 11.01 11.24
N LEU A 286 5.89 11.12 10.00
CA LEU A 286 4.53 11.58 9.69
C LEU A 286 3.45 10.63 10.18
N VAL A 287 3.75 9.33 10.26
CA VAL A 287 2.86 8.33 10.88
C VAL A 287 2.91 8.43 12.40
N ARG A 288 4.13 8.53 13.00
CA ARG A 288 4.26 8.59 14.45
C ARG A 288 3.64 9.85 15.07
N ASN A 289 3.80 10.97 14.39
CA ASN A 289 3.38 12.27 14.91
C ASN A 289 1.90 12.56 14.61
N GLY A 290 1.30 11.81 13.69
CA GLY A 290 -0.07 12.07 13.23
C GLY A 290 -0.20 13.35 12.37
N GLY A 291 -1.42 13.85 12.25
CA GLY A 291 -1.73 15.07 11.49
C GLY A 291 -2.02 14.85 10.01
N TRP A 292 -1.78 13.66 9.49
CA TRP A 292 -2.09 13.26 8.11
C TRP A 292 -2.88 11.95 8.10
N ASN A 293 -3.89 11.85 7.24
CA ASN A 293 -4.60 10.60 7.01
C ASN A 293 -3.77 9.74 6.03
N ILE A 294 -2.83 8.94 6.58
CA ILE A 294 -1.93 8.08 5.82
C ILE A 294 -2.44 6.64 5.92
N ASN A 295 -2.74 6.02 4.78
CA ASN A 295 -3.28 4.67 4.67
C ASN A 295 -2.20 3.62 4.36
N ILE A 296 -1.12 4.01 3.69
CA ILE A 296 0.07 3.17 3.45
C ILE A 296 1.31 4.02 3.74
N SER A 297 2.30 3.41 4.36
CA SER A 297 3.60 4.06 4.57
C SER A 297 4.73 3.03 4.55
N LYS A 298 5.79 3.33 3.80
CA LYS A 298 7.06 2.59 3.93
C LYS A 298 8.24 3.51 3.66
N THR A 299 9.23 3.49 4.55
CA THR A 299 10.51 4.17 4.34
C THR A 299 11.60 3.19 3.94
N GLY A 300 12.66 3.71 3.32
CA GLY A 300 13.83 2.93 2.94
C GLY A 300 15.12 3.73 3.00
N TYR A 301 16.23 3.05 3.27
CA TYR A 301 17.57 3.59 3.20
C TYR A 301 18.61 2.48 3.06
N ILE A 302 19.43 2.60 2.06
CA ILE A 302 20.79 2.08 1.92
C ILE A 302 21.61 3.20 1.25
N ASN A 303 22.94 3.12 1.28
CA ASN A 303 23.77 4.17 0.71
C ASN A 303 23.51 4.39 -0.80
N GLU A 304 23.28 3.32 -1.54
CA GLU A 304 23.02 3.33 -2.98
C GLU A 304 21.66 3.96 -3.34
N ALA A 305 20.66 3.76 -2.47
CA ALA A 305 19.30 4.29 -2.68
C ALA A 305 19.12 5.73 -2.22
N GLY A 306 19.84 6.16 -1.17
CA GLY A 306 19.52 7.37 -0.42
C GLY A 306 18.24 7.17 0.44
N ARG A 307 17.67 8.25 0.93
CA ARG A 307 16.46 8.21 1.77
C ARG A 307 15.21 8.17 0.90
N CYS A 308 14.39 7.13 1.10
CA CYS A 308 13.17 6.89 0.33
C CYS A 308 11.93 6.86 1.22
N VAL A 309 10.79 7.21 0.67
CA VAL A 309 9.46 6.99 1.28
C VAL A 309 8.41 6.82 0.20
N VAL A 310 7.47 5.93 0.45
CA VAL A 310 6.21 5.83 -0.29
C VAL A 310 5.05 5.96 0.69
N MET A 311 3.97 6.61 0.24
CA MET A 311 2.75 6.79 1.04
C MET A 311 1.53 6.77 0.14
N HIS A 312 0.43 6.24 0.67
CA HIS A 312 -0.92 6.55 0.24
C HIS A 312 -1.55 7.40 1.34
N ALA A 313 -2.04 8.58 1.00
CA ALA A 313 -2.65 9.49 1.96
C ALA A 313 -3.93 10.10 1.38
N THR A 314 -4.91 10.38 2.23
CA THR A 314 -6.11 11.15 1.85
C THR A 314 -5.95 12.58 2.33
N VAL A 315 -5.88 13.52 1.40
CA VAL A 315 -5.67 14.96 1.66
C VAL A 315 -6.86 15.74 1.10
N ASN A 316 -7.65 16.38 1.98
CA ASN A 316 -8.86 17.12 1.60
C ASN A 316 -9.81 16.27 0.71
N ASN A 317 -10.07 15.03 1.11
CA ASN A 317 -10.88 14.02 0.39
C ASN A 317 -10.30 13.58 -0.96
N ARG A 318 -9.05 13.92 -1.26
CA ARG A 318 -8.34 13.41 -2.44
C ARG A 318 -7.38 12.32 -2.01
N PRO A 319 -7.57 11.06 -2.43
CA PRO A 319 -6.58 10.02 -2.21
C PRO A 319 -5.39 10.26 -3.14
N ALA A 320 -4.19 10.35 -2.56
CA ALA A 320 -2.95 10.62 -3.27
C ALA A 320 -1.87 9.59 -2.91
N VAL A 321 -1.17 9.11 -3.93
CA VAL A 321 0.07 8.36 -3.78
C VAL A 321 1.24 9.31 -3.89
N VAL A 322 2.15 9.25 -2.93
CA VAL A 322 3.40 10.02 -2.90
C VAL A 322 4.57 9.05 -2.88
N VAL A 323 5.50 9.21 -3.82
CA VAL A 323 6.75 8.45 -3.90
C VAL A 323 7.92 9.43 -3.93
N LEU A 324 8.89 9.23 -3.04
CA LEU A 324 10.13 9.99 -2.97
C LEU A 324 11.31 9.02 -2.89
N LEU A 325 12.26 9.12 -3.83
CA LEU A 325 13.43 8.26 -3.90
C LEU A 325 14.70 9.10 -3.87
N GLY A 326 15.67 8.71 -3.06
CA GLY A 326 17.01 9.26 -3.10
C GLY A 326 17.15 10.66 -2.49
N ALA A 327 16.38 11.02 -1.47
CA ALA A 327 16.65 12.23 -0.71
C ALA A 327 17.97 12.10 0.08
N SER A 328 18.65 13.23 0.27
CA SER A 328 20.00 13.27 0.88
C SER A 328 19.98 12.94 2.37
N THR A 329 18.94 13.37 3.10
CA THR A 329 18.80 13.16 4.54
C THR A 329 17.38 12.73 4.90
N SER A 330 17.19 12.18 6.11
CA SER A 330 15.86 11.85 6.63
C SER A 330 15.00 13.11 6.78
N GLN A 331 15.59 14.24 7.17
CA GLN A 331 14.88 15.51 7.28
C GLN A 331 14.45 16.03 5.90
N ALA A 332 15.32 16.00 4.89
CA ALA A 332 14.98 16.40 3.53
C ALA A 332 13.83 15.55 2.97
N ARG A 333 13.87 14.22 3.15
CA ARG A 333 12.77 13.32 2.78
C ARG A 333 11.45 13.69 3.46
N THR A 334 11.49 13.99 4.76
CA THR A 334 10.27 14.35 5.51
C THR A 334 9.75 15.72 5.07
N ASN A 335 10.63 16.69 4.84
CA ASN A 335 10.26 18.02 4.32
C ASN A 335 9.64 17.91 2.92
N ASP A 336 10.26 17.15 2.01
CA ASP A 336 9.71 16.91 0.68
C ASP A 336 8.32 16.30 0.74
N ALA A 337 8.13 15.27 1.61
CA ALA A 337 6.83 14.62 1.79
C ALA A 337 5.77 15.60 2.30
N THR A 338 6.10 16.39 3.32
CA THR A 338 5.20 17.41 3.89
C THR A 338 4.84 18.48 2.86
N ASN A 339 5.84 18.97 2.10
CA ASN A 339 5.62 19.99 1.07
C ASN A 339 4.70 19.47 -0.05
N LEU A 340 4.88 18.22 -0.48
CA LEU A 340 4.01 17.61 -1.49
C LEU A 340 2.58 17.40 -0.98
N LEU A 341 2.40 16.92 0.27
CA LEU A 341 1.08 16.74 0.87
C LEU A 341 0.36 18.10 1.04
N ASN A 342 1.08 19.12 1.51
CA ASN A 342 0.56 20.48 1.60
C ASN A 342 0.17 21.02 0.21
N TRP A 343 1.01 20.82 -0.80
CA TRP A 343 0.70 21.26 -2.16
C TRP A 343 -0.55 20.56 -2.70
N VAL A 344 -0.70 19.23 -2.49
CA VAL A 344 -1.92 18.49 -2.87
C VAL A 344 -3.16 19.07 -2.17
N SER A 345 -3.02 19.52 -0.90
CA SER A 345 -4.15 20.10 -0.15
C SER A 345 -4.69 21.40 -0.74
N HIS A 346 -3.87 22.12 -1.51
CA HIS A 346 -4.23 23.38 -2.18
C HIS A 346 -4.67 23.19 -3.63
N LEU A 347 -4.60 21.98 -4.18
CA LEU A 347 -5.11 21.71 -5.51
C LEU A 347 -6.64 21.83 -5.54
N PRO A 348 -7.24 22.32 -6.64
CA PRO A 348 -8.69 22.44 -6.78
C PRO A 348 -9.38 21.13 -6.43
N LYS A 349 -10.48 21.21 -5.67
CA LYS A 349 -11.32 20.05 -5.43
C LYS A 349 -11.90 19.60 -6.77
N ARG A 350 -11.84 18.31 -7.06
CA ARG A 350 -12.64 17.76 -8.14
C ARG A 350 -14.09 17.71 -7.68
N ILE A 351 -14.95 18.33 -8.48
CA ILE A 351 -16.41 18.31 -8.34
C ILE A 351 -16.89 16.97 -8.87
#